data_88cd7a5ccc3a816d79476687ee11537b
#
_entry.id   88cd7a5ccc3a816d79476687ee11537b
#
_cell.length_a   1.000
_cell.length_b   1.000
_cell.length_c   1.000
_cell.angle_alpha   90.00
_cell.angle_beta   90.00
_cell.angle_gamma   90.00
#
_symmetry.space_group_name_H-M   'P 1'
#
loop_
_entity.id
_entity.type
_entity.pdbx_description
1 polymer ?
#
loop_
_entity_poly.entity_id
_entity_poly.type
_entity_poly.pdbx_seq_one_letter_code
_entity_poly.pdbx_strand_id
1 'polypeptide(L)'
;MQINGACLCGDITWQARIDPNLVGVCHCTDCQTVGGSAFQFTTRVAREDFDLTSGALTAYAKVAESGNPRAMSFCGRCATMIHTGNTDDTGLLSLRLGGCRQKHELTPQFQIWCQSSMDWVEVEGGVKLPDQGGISAR
;
A
#
# COMPACT_ATOMS: atom_id res chain seq x y z
N MET A 1 8.57 -10.36 -9.64
CA MET A 1 7.81 -11.41 -8.97
C MET A 1 6.32 -11.23 -9.28
N GLN A 2 5.64 -12.29 -9.67
CA GLN A 2 4.19 -12.26 -9.90
C GLN A 2 3.47 -12.56 -8.60
N ILE A 3 2.51 -11.72 -8.23
CA ILE A 3 1.68 -11.90 -7.04
C ILE A 3 0.20 -11.73 -7.39
N ASN A 4 -0.66 -12.25 -6.54
CA ASN A 4 -2.10 -12.06 -6.66
C ASN A 4 -2.76 -11.96 -5.27
N GLY A 5 -3.98 -11.46 -5.25
CA GLY A 5 -4.69 -11.30 -4.00
C GLY A 5 -6.17 -11.05 -4.18
N ALA A 6 -6.83 -10.92 -3.05
CA ALA A 6 -8.27 -10.65 -2.99
C ALA A 6 -8.60 -9.81 -1.76
N CYS A 7 -9.76 -9.14 -1.80
CA CYS A 7 -10.35 -8.54 -0.62
C CYS A 7 -10.97 -9.61 0.28
N LEU A 8 -11.33 -9.24 1.50
CA LEU A 8 -11.86 -10.17 2.49
C LEU A 8 -13.13 -10.91 2.00
N CYS A 9 -14.05 -10.23 1.33
CA CYS A 9 -15.28 -10.85 0.83
C CYS A 9 -15.13 -11.58 -0.51
N GLY A 10 -14.00 -11.38 -1.20
CA GLY A 10 -13.71 -12.04 -2.47
C GLY A 10 -14.24 -11.31 -3.72
N ASP A 11 -15.01 -10.25 -3.59
CA ASP A 11 -15.54 -9.51 -4.75
C ASP A 11 -14.44 -8.86 -5.59
N ILE A 12 -13.38 -8.39 -4.91
CA ILE A 12 -12.21 -7.80 -5.57
C ILE A 12 -11.11 -8.85 -5.63
N THR A 13 -10.65 -9.13 -6.83
CA THR A 13 -9.43 -9.93 -7.05
C THR A 13 -8.49 -9.15 -7.95
N TRP A 14 -7.20 -9.37 -7.76
CA TRP A 14 -6.16 -8.64 -8.48
C TRP A 14 -4.92 -9.49 -8.67
N GLN A 15 -4.09 -9.08 -9.62
CA GLN A 15 -2.74 -9.60 -9.83
C GLN A 15 -1.79 -8.44 -10.09
N ALA A 16 -0.52 -8.64 -9.80
CA ALA A 16 0.50 -7.63 -10.03
C ALA A 16 1.87 -8.26 -10.23
N ARG A 17 2.72 -7.54 -10.97
CA ARG A 17 4.14 -7.85 -11.07
C ARG A 17 4.90 -6.81 -10.25
N ILE A 18 5.67 -7.28 -9.26
CA ILE A 18 6.37 -6.42 -8.32
C ILE A 18 7.87 -6.66 -8.29
N ASP A 19 8.60 -5.66 -7.84
CA ASP A 19 9.98 -5.79 -7.39
C ASP A 19 9.95 -6.03 -5.87
N PRO A 20 10.41 -7.20 -5.36
CA PRO A 20 10.45 -7.46 -3.92
C PRO A 20 11.27 -6.46 -3.11
N ASN A 21 12.21 -5.75 -3.76
CA ASN A 21 12.98 -4.69 -3.09
C ASN A 21 12.16 -3.45 -2.78
N LEU A 22 10.96 -3.33 -3.36
CA LEU A 22 10.03 -2.23 -3.11
C LEU A 22 8.92 -2.59 -2.11
N VAL A 23 9.07 -3.70 -1.41
CA VAL A 23 8.19 -4.10 -0.30
C VAL A 23 8.62 -3.37 0.97
N GLY A 24 7.66 -2.80 1.68
CA GLY A 24 7.94 -2.05 2.90
C GLY A 24 6.73 -1.87 3.79
N VAL A 25 6.92 -1.13 4.87
CA VAL A 25 5.84 -0.72 5.76
C VAL A 25 5.79 0.81 5.88
N CYS A 26 4.59 1.33 6.07
CA CYS A 26 4.35 2.76 6.25
C CYS A 26 3.70 3.02 7.60
N HIS A 27 4.37 3.84 8.41
CA HIS A 27 3.91 4.22 9.76
C HIS A 27 3.12 5.53 9.78
N CYS A 28 2.77 6.13 8.64
CA CYS A 28 2.08 7.40 8.63
C CYS A 28 0.71 7.33 9.32
N THR A 29 0.25 8.47 9.84
CA THR A 29 -1.02 8.54 10.58
C THR A 29 -2.22 8.16 9.73
N ASP A 30 -2.20 8.44 8.42
CA ASP A 30 -3.25 8.02 7.51
C ASP A 30 -3.30 6.50 7.37
N CYS A 31 -2.13 5.85 7.21
CA CYS A 31 -2.04 4.39 7.16
C CYS A 31 -2.55 3.75 8.45
N GLN A 32 -2.23 4.34 9.59
CA GLN A 32 -2.73 3.89 10.90
C GLN A 32 -4.25 4.02 10.97
N THR A 33 -4.79 5.14 10.52
CA THR A 33 -6.23 5.43 10.60
C THR A 33 -7.04 4.51 9.68
N VAL A 34 -6.69 4.42 8.40
CA VAL A 34 -7.45 3.61 7.43
C VAL A 34 -7.26 2.12 7.64
N GLY A 35 -6.11 1.72 8.15
CA GLY A 35 -5.80 0.30 8.38
C GLY A 35 -6.25 -0.22 9.73
N GLY A 36 -6.55 0.66 10.69
CA GLY A 36 -6.85 0.25 12.07
C GLY A 36 -5.69 -0.52 12.72
N SER A 37 -4.45 -0.19 12.37
CA SER A 37 -3.24 -0.88 12.83
C SER A 37 -2.09 0.12 12.95
N ALA A 38 -0.97 -0.34 13.51
CA ALA A 38 0.20 0.50 13.74
C ALA A 38 0.92 0.91 12.46
N PHE A 39 0.78 0.13 11.39
CA PHE A 39 1.40 0.40 10.08
C PHE A 39 0.64 -0.33 8.98
N GLN A 40 0.97 0.00 7.72
CA GLN A 40 0.48 -0.73 6.55
C GLN A 40 1.63 -1.46 5.87
N PHE A 41 1.40 -2.72 5.49
CA PHE A 41 2.30 -3.55 4.70
C PHE A 41 2.02 -3.33 3.22
N THR A 42 3.01 -2.82 2.48
CA THR A 42 2.79 -2.31 1.12
C THR A 42 3.94 -2.65 0.18
N THR A 43 3.68 -2.51 -1.12
CA THR A 43 4.72 -2.46 -2.13
C THR A 43 4.42 -1.34 -3.13
N ARG A 44 5.45 -0.86 -3.81
CA ARG A 44 5.28 0.06 -4.94
C ARG A 44 5.14 -0.74 -6.22
N VAL A 45 4.16 -0.40 -7.04
CA VAL A 45 3.91 -1.09 -8.31
C VAL A 45 3.54 -0.07 -9.39
N ALA A 46 4.09 -0.27 -10.59
CA ALA A 46 3.69 0.53 -11.74
C ALA A 46 2.24 0.20 -12.11
N ARG A 47 1.50 1.19 -12.60
CA ARG A 47 0.07 0.99 -12.91
C ARG A 47 -0.16 -0.06 -13.97
N GLU A 48 0.72 -0.11 -14.97
CA GLU A 48 0.70 -1.12 -16.04
C GLU A 48 1.02 -2.55 -15.55
N ASP A 49 1.60 -2.67 -14.36
CA ASP A 49 1.92 -3.96 -13.73
C ASP A 49 0.86 -4.41 -12.71
N PHE A 50 -0.23 -3.67 -12.59
CA PHE A 50 -1.36 -4.01 -11.71
C PHE A 50 -2.64 -4.22 -12.53
N ASP A 51 -3.28 -5.38 -12.36
CA ASP A 51 -4.55 -5.72 -12.99
C ASP A 51 -5.62 -6.03 -11.94
N LEU A 52 -6.76 -5.36 -12.05
CA LEU A 52 -7.97 -5.73 -11.34
C LEU A 52 -8.64 -6.87 -12.13
N THR A 53 -8.66 -8.07 -11.57
CA THR A 53 -9.17 -9.26 -12.27
C THR A 53 -10.65 -9.51 -12.01
N SER A 54 -11.24 -8.94 -10.95
CA SER A 54 -12.69 -8.92 -10.73
C SER A 54 -13.10 -7.75 -9.86
N GLY A 55 -14.35 -7.34 -9.98
CA GLY A 55 -14.98 -6.31 -9.18
C GLY A 55 -14.66 -4.89 -9.64
N ALA A 56 -15.18 -3.93 -8.89
CA ALA A 56 -14.95 -2.50 -9.10
C ALA A 56 -14.54 -1.85 -7.77
N LEU A 57 -13.51 -1.03 -7.81
CA LEU A 57 -13.01 -0.33 -6.62
C LEU A 57 -13.84 0.91 -6.30
N THR A 58 -14.07 1.14 -5.02
CA THR A 58 -14.55 2.42 -4.49
C THR A 58 -13.33 3.24 -4.09
N ALA A 59 -13.36 4.55 -4.28
CA ALA A 59 -12.23 5.42 -3.99
C ALA A 59 -12.65 6.58 -3.11
N TYR A 60 -11.79 6.91 -2.15
CA TYR A 60 -11.83 8.15 -1.38
C TYR A 60 -10.61 8.99 -1.74
N ALA A 61 -10.86 10.25 -2.14
CA ALA A 61 -9.77 11.15 -2.48
C ALA A 61 -9.47 12.11 -1.33
N LYS A 62 -8.20 12.27 -1.02
CA LYS A 62 -7.72 13.25 -0.03
C LYS A 62 -6.56 14.06 -0.63
N VAL A 63 -6.28 15.22 -0.05
CA VAL A 63 -5.10 16.01 -0.36
C VAL A 63 -3.98 15.59 0.60
N ALA A 64 -2.85 15.13 0.05
CA ALA A 64 -1.66 14.81 0.83
C ALA A 64 -0.96 16.09 1.33
N GLU A 65 -0.02 15.94 2.28
CA GLU A 65 0.80 17.06 2.75
C GLU A 65 1.56 17.76 1.61
N SER A 66 1.93 17.01 0.57
CA SER A 66 2.57 17.55 -0.64
C SER A 66 1.66 18.48 -1.46
N GLY A 67 0.36 18.56 -1.14
CA GLY A 67 -0.65 19.28 -1.91
C GLY A 67 -1.26 18.47 -3.05
N ASN A 68 -0.74 17.26 -3.34
CA ASN A 68 -1.26 16.41 -4.40
C ASN A 68 -2.46 15.60 -3.93
N PRO A 69 -3.55 15.53 -4.71
CA PRO A 69 -4.67 14.66 -4.37
C PRO A 69 -4.28 13.19 -4.54
N ARG A 70 -4.70 12.38 -3.57
CA ARG A 70 -4.45 10.93 -3.53
C ARG A 70 -5.76 10.19 -3.46
N ALA A 71 -5.89 9.13 -4.23
CA ALA A 71 -7.03 8.23 -4.19
C ALA A 71 -6.69 6.99 -3.35
N MET A 72 -7.53 6.71 -2.37
CA MET A 72 -7.49 5.49 -1.56
C MET A 72 -8.56 4.56 -2.10
N SER A 73 -8.17 3.46 -2.72
CA SER A 73 -9.07 2.54 -3.40
C SER A 73 -9.28 1.28 -2.57
N PHE A 74 -10.54 0.89 -2.40
CA PHE A 74 -10.93 -0.19 -1.51
C PHE A 74 -12.16 -0.93 -2.04
N CYS A 75 -12.44 -2.11 -1.46
CA CYS A 75 -13.67 -2.83 -1.72
C CYS A 75 -14.84 -2.13 -1.03
N GLY A 76 -15.83 -1.68 -1.80
CA GLY A 76 -17.01 -1.01 -1.25
C GLY A 76 -17.92 -1.91 -0.43
N ARG A 77 -17.72 -3.23 -0.47
CA ARG A 77 -18.51 -4.20 0.29
C ARG A 77 -17.90 -4.57 1.61
N CYS A 78 -16.60 -4.91 1.66
CA CYS A 78 -15.92 -5.36 2.89
C CYS A 78 -14.87 -4.36 3.41
N ALA A 79 -14.67 -3.23 2.74
CA ALA A 79 -13.76 -2.16 3.12
C ALA A 79 -12.26 -2.52 3.08
N THR A 80 -11.88 -3.67 2.51
CA THR A 80 -10.45 -4.00 2.35
C THR A 80 -9.77 -2.96 1.47
N MET A 81 -8.73 -2.32 2.00
CA MET A 81 -7.87 -1.41 1.21
C MET A 81 -7.08 -2.20 0.17
N ILE A 82 -7.10 -1.74 -1.08
CA ILE A 82 -6.37 -2.38 -2.17
C ILE A 82 -5.11 -1.58 -2.51
N HIS A 83 -5.26 -0.31 -2.88
CA HIS A 83 -4.09 0.53 -3.18
C HIS A 83 -4.39 2.02 -2.98
N THR A 84 -3.33 2.80 -2.94
CA THR A 84 -3.42 4.27 -3.04
C THR A 84 -2.54 4.73 -4.20
N GLY A 85 -2.91 5.84 -4.80
CA GLY A 85 -2.17 6.43 -5.91
C GLY A 85 -2.61 7.85 -6.19
N ASN A 86 -1.98 8.50 -7.16
CA ASN A 86 -2.40 9.81 -7.61
C ASN A 86 -3.77 9.72 -8.32
N THR A 87 -4.59 10.75 -8.15
CA THR A 87 -5.93 10.79 -8.76
C THR A 87 -5.91 10.98 -10.28
N ASP A 88 -4.80 11.47 -10.83
CA ASP A 88 -4.60 11.72 -12.26
C ASP A 88 -4.02 10.50 -13.02
N ASP A 89 -3.99 9.35 -12.38
CA ASP A 89 -3.45 8.09 -12.91
C ASP A 89 -1.95 8.12 -13.26
N THR A 90 -1.20 9.09 -12.72
CA THR A 90 0.25 9.12 -12.82
C THR A 90 0.94 8.45 -11.63
N GLY A 91 2.21 8.12 -11.79
CA GLY A 91 3.05 7.59 -10.73
C GLY A 91 2.72 6.16 -10.33
N LEU A 92 3.39 5.71 -9.29
CA LEU A 92 3.25 4.36 -8.77
C LEU A 92 2.02 4.22 -7.87
N LEU A 93 1.46 3.02 -7.86
CA LEU A 93 0.49 2.62 -6.84
C LEU A 93 1.22 2.13 -5.58
N SER A 94 0.65 2.41 -4.43
CA SER A 94 1.01 1.76 -3.17
C SER A 94 0.02 0.64 -2.92
N LEU A 95 0.39 -0.58 -3.32
CA LEU A 95 -0.46 -1.76 -3.20
C LEU A 95 -0.39 -2.30 -1.78
N ARG A 96 -1.55 -2.59 -1.18
CA ARG A 96 -1.66 -3.19 0.15
C ARG A 96 -1.49 -4.70 0.04
N LEU A 97 -0.63 -5.27 0.87
CA LEU A 97 -0.26 -6.68 0.78
C LEU A 97 -1.02 -7.59 1.76
N GLY A 98 -1.91 -7.01 2.58
CA GLY A 98 -2.68 -7.81 3.54
C GLY A 98 -3.50 -8.92 2.89
N GLY A 99 -4.10 -8.66 1.73
CA GLY A 99 -4.85 -9.64 0.94
C GLY A 99 -4.03 -10.42 -0.08
N CYS A 100 -2.72 -10.22 -0.13
CA CYS A 100 -1.82 -10.92 -1.05
C CYS A 100 -1.64 -12.38 -0.63
N ARG A 101 -1.76 -13.31 -1.57
CA ARG A 101 -1.58 -14.74 -1.29
C ARG A 101 -0.13 -15.09 -0.97
N GLN A 102 0.82 -14.38 -1.59
CA GLN A 102 2.26 -14.60 -1.41
C GLN A 102 2.86 -13.76 -0.26
N LYS A 103 2.05 -13.15 0.60
CA LYS A 103 2.52 -12.22 1.63
C LYS A 103 3.56 -12.80 2.60
N HIS A 104 3.53 -14.12 2.83
CA HIS A 104 4.49 -14.78 3.70
C HIS A 104 5.87 -14.98 3.05
N GLU A 105 5.98 -14.75 1.74
CA GLU A 105 7.23 -14.81 0.99
C GLU A 105 7.88 -13.41 0.86
N LEU A 106 7.21 -12.38 1.36
CA LEU A 106 7.61 -10.99 1.22
C LEU A 106 8.11 -10.43 2.55
N THR A 107 9.26 -9.80 2.52
CA THR A 107 9.90 -9.19 3.70
C THR A 107 10.07 -7.69 3.47
N PRO A 108 9.71 -6.83 4.44
CA PRO A 108 9.95 -5.40 4.29
C PRO A 108 11.42 -5.06 4.09
N GLN A 109 11.70 -4.29 3.06
CA GLN A 109 13.03 -3.79 2.72
C GLN A 109 13.25 -2.36 3.22
N PHE A 110 12.16 -1.66 3.56
CA PHE A 110 12.20 -0.31 4.10
C PHE A 110 11.01 -0.04 5.00
N GLN A 111 11.16 0.97 5.83
CA GLN A 111 10.10 1.52 6.67
C GLN A 111 10.06 3.03 6.44
N ILE A 112 8.90 3.57 6.09
CA ILE A 112 8.73 5.01 5.86
C ILE A 112 7.81 5.63 6.92
N TRP A 113 7.93 6.96 7.07
CA TRP A 113 7.21 7.73 8.08
C TRP A 113 7.46 7.22 9.49
N CYS A 114 8.71 6.82 9.78
CA CYS A 114 9.11 6.31 11.09
C CYS A 114 8.96 7.35 12.19
N GLN A 115 8.98 8.65 11.84
CA GLN A 115 8.70 9.73 12.78
C GLN A 115 7.29 9.67 13.41
N SER A 116 6.36 8.99 12.73
CA SER A 116 4.98 8.80 13.21
C SER A 116 4.74 7.41 13.81
N SER A 117 5.77 6.56 13.86
CA SER A 117 5.67 5.22 14.43
C SER A 117 5.24 5.29 15.89
N MET A 118 4.37 4.38 16.30
CA MET A 118 4.00 4.23 17.71
C MET A 118 5.18 3.71 18.52
N ASP A 119 5.37 4.19 19.75
CA ASP A 119 6.54 3.90 20.58
C ASP A 119 6.71 2.41 20.91
N TRP A 120 5.62 1.67 20.97
CA TRP A 120 5.64 0.24 21.29
C TRP A 120 5.87 -0.66 20.08
N VAL A 121 5.92 -0.10 18.86
CA VAL A 121 6.05 -0.87 17.63
C VAL A 121 7.51 -1.09 17.28
N GLU A 122 7.88 -2.35 17.10
CA GLU A 122 9.13 -2.73 16.45
C GLU A 122 8.83 -3.60 15.24
N VAL A 123 9.31 -3.18 14.06
CA VAL A 123 9.28 -3.97 12.83
C VAL A 123 10.70 -4.34 12.48
N GLU A 124 10.96 -5.64 12.41
CA GLU A 124 12.28 -6.14 12.06
C GLU A 124 12.54 -5.99 10.56
N GLY A 125 13.74 -5.52 10.23
CA GLY A 125 14.23 -5.45 8.85
C GLY A 125 13.99 -4.11 8.17
N GLY A 126 14.76 -3.92 7.11
CA GLY A 126 14.67 -2.77 6.23
C GLY A 126 15.29 -1.48 6.75
N VAL A 127 15.49 -0.55 5.83
CA VAL A 127 15.99 0.79 6.11
C VAL A 127 14.88 1.63 6.72
N LYS A 128 15.14 2.27 7.85
CA LYS A 128 14.18 3.16 8.52
C LYS A 128 14.37 4.59 8.02
N LEU A 129 13.31 5.17 7.46
CA LEU A 129 13.29 6.53 6.94
C LEU A 129 12.29 7.37 7.77
N PRO A 130 12.67 8.58 8.21
CA PRO A 130 11.81 9.41 9.06
C PRO A 130 10.55 9.86 8.33
N ASP A 131 10.65 10.08 7.03
CA ASP A 131 9.55 10.48 6.14
C ASP A 131 9.44 9.51 4.96
N GLN A 132 9.00 9.99 3.82
CA GLN A 132 8.82 9.22 2.61
C GLN A 132 10.15 8.80 1.94
N GLY A 133 11.25 9.49 2.24
CA GLY A 133 12.60 9.13 1.82
C GLY A 133 12.83 9.02 0.32
N GLY A 134 12.00 9.60 -0.51
CA GLY A 134 12.10 9.54 -1.98
C GLY A 134 11.66 8.21 -2.61
N ILE A 135 11.22 7.24 -1.81
CA ILE A 135 10.75 5.95 -2.33
C ILE A 135 9.51 6.10 -3.21
N SER A 136 8.67 7.08 -2.93
CA SER A 136 7.47 7.37 -3.72
C SER A 136 7.77 8.00 -5.08
N ALA A 137 8.98 8.46 -5.31
CA ALA A 137 9.39 9.08 -6.58
C ALA A 137 9.81 8.04 -7.63
N ARG A 138 9.79 6.79 -7.31
CA ARG A 138 10.23 5.69 -8.18
C ARG A 138 9.09 5.04 -8.92
#